data_b3912808e8bc8ead93014494cb3b8d6c
#
_entry.id   b3912808e8bc8ead93014494cb3b8d6c
#
_cell.length_a   1.000
_cell.length_b   1.000
_cell.length_c   1.000
_cell.angle_alpha   90.00
_cell.angle_beta   90.00
_cell.angle_gamma   90.00
#
_symmetry.space_group_name_H-M   'P 1'
#
loop_
_entity.id
_entity.type
_entity.pdbx_description
1 polymer ?
#
loop_
_entity_poly.entity_id
_entity_poly.type
_entity_poly.pdbx_seq_one_letter_code
_entity_poly.pdbx_strand_id
1 'polypeptide(L)'
;MRTYKTSEVAEIIGIHPNTVRLYEKLKLITKPERLANGYRVFTDLHIEQCRLVRIAFQVEVMQNGLRKKITKMVKTSAAGDFDAAILLTNEYLEQIKQERINAEEAIDIVKQLLSGSERLYTQCLKRKEVSKALDISMDTLRNWEMNGLLTVKRK
;
A
#
# COMPACT_ATOMS: atom_id res chain seq x y z
N MET A 1 -27.29 -21.01 -7.28
CA MET A 1 -26.14 -20.12 -7.28
C MET A 1 -26.35 -19.11 -8.41
N ARG A 2 -26.31 -17.82 -8.13
CA ARG A 2 -26.55 -16.79 -9.14
C ARG A 2 -25.32 -16.65 -10.04
N THR A 3 -25.55 -16.51 -11.34
CA THR A 3 -24.47 -16.37 -12.32
C THR A 3 -24.60 -15.07 -13.08
N TYR A 4 -23.47 -14.52 -13.50
CA TYR A 4 -23.36 -13.20 -14.12
C TYR A 4 -22.51 -13.24 -15.39
N LYS A 5 -22.85 -12.41 -16.36
CA LYS A 5 -22.03 -12.13 -17.54
C LYS A 5 -20.96 -11.08 -17.21
N THR A 6 -19.93 -10.96 -18.05
CA THR A 6 -18.87 -9.95 -17.87
C THR A 6 -19.42 -8.52 -17.78
N SER A 7 -20.44 -8.18 -18.57
CA SER A 7 -21.07 -6.86 -18.56
C SER A 7 -21.80 -6.56 -17.26
N GLU A 8 -22.49 -7.56 -16.71
CA GLU A 8 -23.23 -7.43 -15.44
C GLU A 8 -22.27 -7.25 -14.25
N VAL A 9 -21.19 -8.02 -14.22
CA VAL A 9 -20.12 -7.82 -13.21
C VAL A 9 -19.53 -6.42 -13.32
N ALA A 10 -19.23 -5.96 -14.54
CA ALA A 10 -18.67 -4.64 -14.81
C ALA A 10 -19.61 -3.52 -14.32
N GLU A 11 -20.90 -3.66 -14.56
CA GLU A 11 -21.93 -2.71 -14.10
C GLU A 11 -22.04 -2.70 -12.57
N ILE A 12 -22.15 -3.87 -11.93
CA ILE A 12 -22.24 -3.99 -10.46
C ILE A 12 -21.03 -3.36 -9.76
N ILE A 13 -19.82 -3.54 -10.31
CA ILE A 13 -18.57 -3.03 -9.74
C ILE A 13 -18.31 -1.57 -10.14
N GLY A 14 -18.95 -1.08 -11.20
CA GLY A 14 -18.72 0.25 -11.75
C GLY A 14 -17.37 0.37 -12.46
N ILE A 15 -16.99 -0.64 -13.26
CA ILE A 15 -15.75 -0.69 -14.05
C ILE A 15 -16.05 -1.09 -15.49
N HIS A 16 -15.10 -0.89 -16.39
CA HIS A 16 -15.27 -1.32 -17.77
C HIS A 16 -15.15 -2.85 -17.91
N PRO A 17 -15.91 -3.53 -18.81
CA PRO A 17 -15.83 -4.98 -19.01
C PRO A 17 -14.42 -5.50 -19.33
N ASN A 18 -13.59 -4.71 -20.00
CA ASN A 18 -12.19 -5.06 -20.25
C ASN A 18 -11.36 -5.11 -18.97
N THR A 19 -11.72 -4.32 -17.95
CA THR A 19 -11.06 -4.37 -16.63
C THR A 19 -11.36 -5.68 -15.92
N VAL A 20 -12.59 -6.20 -16.01
CA VAL A 20 -12.94 -7.52 -15.48
C VAL A 20 -12.09 -8.61 -16.14
N ARG A 21 -11.95 -8.56 -17.49
CA ARG A 21 -11.09 -9.49 -18.24
C ARG A 21 -9.61 -9.36 -17.87
N LEU A 22 -9.16 -8.14 -17.59
CA LEU A 22 -7.79 -7.89 -17.11
C LEU A 22 -7.55 -8.50 -15.74
N TYR A 23 -8.51 -8.40 -14.81
CA TYR A 23 -8.41 -9.02 -13.49
C TYR A 23 -8.25 -10.54 -13.58
N GLU A 24 -9.03 -11.20 -14.45
CA GLU A 24 -8.87 -12.63 -14.77
C GLU A 24 -7.46 -12.93 -15.32
N LYS A 25 -7.02 -12.17 -16.34
CA LYS A 25 -5.70 -12.34 -16.99
C LYS A 25 -4.54 -12.20 -15.98
N LEU A 26 -4.65 -11.26 -15.06
CA LEU A 26 -3.62 -10.99 -14.03
C LEU A 26 -3.75 -11.92 -12.81
N LYS A 27 -4.71 -12.85 -12.82
CA LYS A 27 -4.99 -13.76 -11.70
C LYS A 27 -5.31 -13.02 -10.40
N LEU A 28 -6.03 -11.91 -10.49
CA LEU A 28 -6.51 -11.14 -9.35
C LEU A 28 -7.89 -11.62 -8.85
N ILE A 29 -8.57 -12.39 -9.67
CA ILE A 29 -9.81 -13.11 -9.35
C ILE A 29 -9.66 -14.57 -9.75
N THR A 30 -10.47 -15.43 -9.15
CA THR A 30 -10.56 -16.85 -9.55
C THR A 30 -10.94 -16.94 -11.03
N LYS A 31 -10.44 -17.96 -11.71
CA LYS A 31 -10.76 -18.16 -13.12
C LYS A 31 -12.25 -18.52 -13.28
N PRO A 32 -13.03 -17.71 -14.02
CA PRO A 32 -14.45 -18.03 -14.24
C PRO A 32 -14.61 -19.25 -15.15
N GLU A 33 -15.65 -20.00 -14.93
CA GLU A 33 -16.08 -21.07 -15.83
C GLU A 33 -16.49 -20.52 -17.19
N ARG A 34 -16.50 -21.39 -18.20
CA ARG A 34 -16.94 -21.04 -19.54
C ARG A 34 -18.05 -21.99 -19.99
N LEU A 35 -19.08 -21.42 -20.58
CA LEU A 35 -20.11 -22.17 -21.26
C LEU A 35 -19.56 -22.83 -22.52
N ALA A 36 -20.31 -23.79 -23.10
CA ALA A 36 -19.95 -24.47 -24.34
C ALA A 36 -19.71 -23.48 -25.52
N ASN A 37 -20.35 -22.32 -25.50
CA ASN A 37 -20.17 -21.23 -26.48
C ASN A 37 -19.00 -20.30 -26.16
N GLY A 38 -18.15 -20.63 -25.15
CA GLY A 38 -16.96 -19.87 -24.77
C GLY A 38 -17.19 -18.66 -23.87
N TYR A 39 -18.45 -18.30 -23.57
CA TYR A 39 -18.75 -17.17 -22.69
C TYR A 39 -18.39 -17.47 -21.23
N ARG A 40 -17.83 -16.45 -20.55
CA ARG A 40 -17.49 -16.50 -19.11
C ARG A 40 -18.74 -16.47 -18.25
N VAL A 41 -18.72 -17.27 -17.20
CA VAL A 41 -19.73 -17.29 -16.15
C VAL A 41 -19.11 -16.90 -14.83
N PHE A 42 -19.56 -15.81 -14.26
CA PHE A 42 -19.13 -15.33 -12.97
C PHE A 42 -20.16 -15.66 -11.90
N THR A 43 -19.74 -15.73 -10.66
CA THR A 43 -20.56 -16.00 -9.47
C THR A 43 -20.44 -14.84 -8.48
N ASP A 44 -21.20 -14.88 -7.40
CA ASP A 44 -21.11 -13.89 -6.31
C ASP A 44 -19.68 -13.79 -5.76
N LEU A 45 -18.94 -14.90 -5.67
CA LEU A 45 -17.53 -14.90 -5.28
C LEU A 45 -16.68 -13.98 -6.17
N HIS A 46 -16.89 -14.05 -7.48
CA HIS A 46 -16.14 -13.19 -8.42
C HIS A 46 -16.48 -11.72 -8.24
N ILE A 47 -17.72 -11.40 -7.88
CA ILE A 47 -18.12 -10.01 -7.57
C ILE A 47 -17.36 -9.50 -6.37
N GLU A 48 -17.33 -10.28 -5.27
CA GLU A 48 -16.61 -9.89 -4.06
C GLU A 48 -15.09 -9.78 -4.29
N GLN A 49 -14.52 -10.68 -5.08
CA GLN A 49 -13.12 -10.57 -5.48
C GLN A 49 -12.84 -9.32 -6.32
N CYS A 50 -13.71 -8.96 -7.27
CA CYS A 50 -13.58 -7.73 -8.03
C CYS A 50 -13.68 -6.47 -7.15
N ARG A 51 -14.56 -6.48 -6.13
CA ARG A 51 -14.65 -5.41 -5.12
C ARG A 51 -13.35 -5.30 -4.33
N LEU A 52 -12.81 -6.42 -3.86
CA LEU A 52 -11.53 -6.47 -3.14
C LEU A 52 -10.41 -5.88 -3.99
N VAL A 53 -10.29 -6.30 -5.26
CA VAL A 53 -9.28 -5.77 -6.19
C VAL A 53 -9.43 -4.26 -6.34
N ARG A 54 -10.66 -3.77 -6.54
CA ARG A 54 -10.90 -2.34 -6.70
C ARG A 54 -10.49 -1.53 -5.48
N ILE A 55 -10.88 -1.97 -4.28
CA ILE A 55 -10.51 -1.30 -3.03
C ILE A 55 -9.00 -1.34 -2.83
N ALA A 56 -8.39 -2.52 -3.00
CA ALA A 56 -6.97 -2.73 -2.80
C ALA A 56 -6.08 -1.86 -3.69
N PHE A 57 -6.51 -1.58 -4.93
CA PHE A 57 -5.75 -0.75 -5.88
C PHE A 57 -6.28 0.69 -6.04
N GLN A 58 -7.21 1.12 -5.22
CA GLN A 58 -7.75 2.48 -5.25
C GLN A 58 -6.73 3.52 -4.77
N VAL A 59 -5.75 3.13 -3.96
CA VAL A 59 -4.69 4.02 -3.49
C VAL A 59 -3.55 4.05 -4.51
N GLU A 60 -3.43 5.16 -5.23
CA GLU A 60 -2.46 5.31 -6.34
C GLU A 60 -1.00 5.38 -5.87
N VAL A 61 -0.75 5.91 -4.68
CA VAL A 61 0.60 6.13 -4.16
C VAL A 61 0.92 5.11 -3.08
N MET A 62 1.41 3.96 -3.49
CA MET A 62 1.91 2.95 -2.57
C MET A 62 3.44 2.86 -2.64
N GLN A 63 4.07 3.48 -1.67
CA GLN A 63 5.51 3.39 -1.45
C GLN A 63 5.85 2.19 -0.52
N ASN A 64 7.12 1.92 -0.32
CA ASN A 64 7.64 0.97 0.68
C ASN A 64 7.16 -0.50 0.54
N GLY A 65 6.94 -0.96 -0.70
CA GLY A 65 6.57 -2.37 -0.93
C GLY A 65 5.11 -2.72 -0.62
N LEU A 66 4.28 -1.78 -0.16
CA LEU A 66 2.86 -1.99 0.12
C LEU A 66 2.10 -2.55 -1.09
N ARG A 67 2.40 -2.06 -2.30
CA ARG A 67 1.78 -2.57 -3.53
C ARG A 67 2.06 -4.06 -3.76
N LYS A 68 3.26 -4.54 -3.42
CA LYS A 68 3.60 -5.97 -3.51
C LYS A 68 2.80 -6.80 -2.52
N LYS A 69 2.63 -6.31 -1.28
CA LYS A 69 1.83 -6.99 -0.24
C LYS A 69 0.36 -7.10 -0.66
N ILE A 70 -0.24 -5.99 -1.12
CA ILE A 70 -1.62 -5.99 -1.61
C ILE A 70 -1.78 -6.94 -2.79
N THR A 71 -0.89 -6.90 -3.76
CA THR A 71 -0.95 -7.81 -4.92
C THR A 71 -0.87 -9.26 -4.48
N LYS A 72 0.00 -9.58 -3.50
CA LYS A 72 0.10 -10.93 -2.93
C LYS A 72 -1.20 -11.33 -2.24
N MET A 73 -1.75 -10.49 -1.37
CA MET A 73 -3.02 -10.71 -0.66
C MET A 73 -4.17 -11.01 -1.63
N VAL A 74 -4.37 -10.16 -2.65
CA VAL A 74 -5.43 -10.34 -3.64
C VAL A 74 -5.26 -11.65 -4.42
N LYS A 75 -4.04 -11.99 -4.83
CA LYS A 75 -3.78 -13.25 -5.54
C LYS A 75 -3.97 -14.49 -4.67
N THR A 76 -3.62 -14.41 -3.38
CA THR A 76 -3.86 -15.48 -2.41
C THR A 76 -5.37 -15.72 -2.22
N SER A 77 -6.14 -14.64 -2.07
CA SER A 77 -7.61 -14.71 -2.05
C SER A 77 -8.20 -15.29 -3.35
N ALA A 78 -7.68 -14.91 -4.51
CA ALA A 78 -8.11 -15.42 -5.81
C ALA A 78 -7.80 -16.93 -5.99
N ALA A 79 -6.78 -17.43 -5.31
CA ALA A 79 -6.42 -18.84 -5.28
C ALA A 79 -7.31 -19.67 -4.32
N GLY A 80 -8.17 -19.01 -3.52
CA GLY A 80 -9.07 -19.65 -2.56
C GLY A 80 -8.47 -19.84 -1.16
N ASP A 81 -7.24 -19.41 -0.92
CA ASP A 81 -6.61 -19.46 0.40
C ASP A 81 -6.98 -18.21 1.21
N PHE A 82 -8.18 -18.23 1.76
CA PHE A 82 -8.72 -17.08 2.50
C PHE A 82 -8.03 -16.85 3.84
N ASP A 83 -7.59 -17.91 4.52
CA ASP A 83 -6.90 -17.78 5.80
C ASP A 83 -5.55 -17.08 5.63
N ALA A 84 -4.76 -17.50 4.65
CA ALA A 84 -3.51 -16.79 4.32
C ALA A 84 -3.75 -15.36 3.81
N ALA A 85 -4.84 -15.12 3.07
CA ALA A 85 -5.19 -13.77 2.63
C ALA A 85 -5.54 -12.85 3.82
N ILE A 86 -6.25 -13.35 4.84
CA ILE A 86 -6.56 -12.63 6.07
C ILE A 86 -5.28 -12.28 6.84
N LEU A 87 -4.34 -13.22 6.99
CA LEU A 87 -3.06 -12.95 7.64
C LEU A 87 -2.29 -11.84 6.94
N LEU A 88 -2.19 -11.90 5.61
CA LEU A 88 -1.54 -10.84 4.81
C LEU A 88 -2.26 -9.49 4.93
N THR A 89 -3.58 -9.49 5.08
CA THR A 89 -4.37 -8.27 5.30
C THR A 89 -4.07 -7.66 6.66
N ASN A 90 -3.94 -8.46 7.70
CA ASN A 90 -3.58 -7.99 9.04
C ASN A 90 -2.16 -7.42 9.09
N GLU A 91 -1.19 -8.09 8.47
CA GLU A 91 0.18 -7.56 8.33
C GLU A 91 0.22 -6.21 7.61
N TYR A 92 -0.58 -6.07 6.56
CA TYR A 92 -0.72 -4.82 5.82
C TYR A 92 -1.35 -3.72 6.68
N LEU A 93 -2.38 -4.04 7.45
CA LEU A 93 -3.05 -3.11 8.36
C LEU A 93 -2.09 -2.59 9.44
N GLU A 94 -1.29 -3.47 10.05
CA GLU A 94 -0.31 -3.07 11.07
C GLU A 94 0.77 -2.14 10.48
N GLN A 95 1.21 -2.39 9.25
CA GLN A 95 2.15 -1.50 8.59
C GLN A 95 1.55 -0.11 8.33
N ILE A 96 0.29 -0.03 7.87
CA ILE A 96 -0.39 1.27 7.66
C ILE A 96 -0.56 2.02 8.99
N LYS A 97 -0.91 1.33 10.07
CA LYS A 97 -1.01 1.94 11.40
C LYS A 97 0.31 2.55 11.83
N GLN A 98 1.42 1.84 11.62
CA GLN A 98 2.74 2.35 11.95
C GLN A 98 3.13 3.56 11.11
N GLU A 99 2.85 3.54 9.81
CA GLU A 99 3.10 4.70 8.94
C GLU A 99 2.26 5.92 9.33
N ARG A 100 1.03 5.70 9.79
CA ARG A 100 0.18 6.77 10.32
C ARG A 100 0.79 7.38 11.59
N ILE A 101 1.24 6.55 12.53
CA ILE A 101 1.90 7.02 13.75
C ILE A 101 3.12 7.88 13.41
N ASN A 102 3.97 7.39 12.50
CA ASN A 102 5.16 8.12 12.06
C ASN A 102 4.80 9.48 11.41
N ALA A 103 3.70 9.52 10.66
CA ALA A 103 3.21 10.78 10.06
C ALA A 103 2.68 11.75 11.12
N GLU A 104 1.95 11.27 12.13
CA GLU A 104 1.46 12.07 13.25
C GLU A 104 2.62 12.66 14.07
N GLU A 105 3.65 11.86 14.35
CA GLU A 105 4.88 12.33 15.00
C GLU A 105 5.61 13.39 14.18
N ALA A 106 5.70 13.21 12.86
CA ALA A 106 6.30 14.21 11.98
C ALA A 106 5.54 15.54 12.00
N ILE A 107 4.20 15.51 12.04
CA ILE A 107 3.37 16.71 12.17
C ILE A 107 3.66 17.43 13.49
N ASP A 108 3.79 16.69 14.57
CA ASP A 108 4.05 17.30 15.89
C ASP A 108 5.45 17.91 15.98
N ILE A 109 6.45 17.29 15.35
CA ILE A 109 7.79 17.88 15.21
C ILE A 109 7.71 19.21 14.41
N VAL A 110 6.99 19.23 13.28
CA VAL A 110 6.83 20.45 12.47
C VAL A 110 6.11 21.54 13.29
N LYS A 111 5.08 21.22 14.04
CA LYS A 111 4.38 22.18 14.92
C LYS A 111 5.32 22.76 15.98
N GLN A 112 6.16 21.92 16.60
CA GLN A 112 7.15 22.38 17.58
C GLN A 112 8.18 23.32 16.94
N LEU A 113 8.65 23.01 15.73
CA LEU A 113 9.56 23.86 14.97
C LEU A 113 8.93 25.25 14.66
N LEU A 114 7.64 25.24 14.24
CA LEU A 114 6.91 26.49 13.92
C LEU A 114 6.57 27.32 15.16
N SER A 115 6.34 26.70 16.31
CA SER A 115 6.01 27.41 17.54
C SER A 115 7.19 28.14 18.19
N GLY A 116 8.37 28.07 17.60
CA GLY A 116 9.58 28.76 18.10
C GLY A 116 10.04 28.27 19.48
N SER A 117 9.67 27.06 19.86
CA SER A 117 10.15 26.45 21.10
C SER A 117 11.67 26.31 21.06
N GLU A 118 12.37 27.22 21.72
CA GLU A 118 13.86 27.26 21.81
C GLU A 118 14.48 26.00 22.45
N ARG A 119 13.72 24.98 22.72
CA ARG A 119 14.21 23.70 23.25
C ARG A 119 14.81 22.76 22.21
N LEU A 120 14.96 23.21 20.97
CA LEU A 120 15.66 22.45 19.93
C LEU A 120 17.16 22.51 20.17
N TYR A 121 17.62 21.59 21.01
CA TYR A 121 19.00 21.10 21.11
C TYR A 121 20.10 22.17 21.01
N THR A 122 20.46 22.72 22.14
CA THR A 122 21.67 23.55 22.30
C THR A 122 22.98 22.75 22.12
N GLN A 123 22.93 21.46 21.94
CA GLN A 123 24.10 20.61 21.73
C GLN A 123 24.30 20.31 20.25
N CYS A 124 25.46 20.75 19.73
CA CYS A 124 25.92 20.32 18.41
C CYS A 124 26.32 18.85 18.44
N LEU A 125 25.54 18.00 17.84
CA LEU A 125 25.85 16.57 17.69
C LEU A 125 26.75 16.32 16.50
N LYS A 126 27.72 15.42 16.63
CA LYS A 126 28.52 14.92 15.52
C LYS A 126 27.66 14.00 14.64
N ARG A 127 27.97 13.93 13.33
CA ARG A 127 27.22 13.09 12.38
C ARG A 127 27.04 11.64 12.86
N LYS A 128 28.07 11.05 13.49
CA LYS A 128 28.02 9.70 14.05
C LYS A 128 27.02 9.58 15.22
N GLU A 129 26.89 10.61 16.02
CA GLU A 129 25.94 10.65 17.15
C GLU A 129 24.50 10.77 16.63
N VAL A 130 24.29 11.61 15.63
CA VAL A 130 22.98 11.73 14.94
C VAL A 130 22.61 10.42 14.25
N SER A 131 23.52 9.77 13.54
CA SER A 131 23.32 8.47 12.90
C SER A 131 22.86 7.42 13.94
N LYS A 132 23.50 7.39 15.09
CA LYS A 132 23.13 6.45 16.17
C LYS A 132 21.80 6.82 16.83
N ALA A 133 21.52 8.09 17.05
CA ALA A 133 20.29 8.56 17.71
C ALA A 133 19.04 8.34 16.84
N LEU A 134 19.18 8.45 15.53
CA LEU A 134 18.08 8.29 14.55
C LEU A 134 18.03 6.90 13.92
N ASP A 135 18.95 6.00 14.30
CA ASP A 135 19.09 4.66 13.72
C ASP A 135 19.15 4.66 12.17
N ILE A 136 19.89 5.61 11.59
CA ILE A 136 20.08 5.76 10.16
C ILE A 136 21.56 5.71 9.78
N SER A 137 21.86 5.32 8.53
CA SER A 137 23.23 5.24 8.07
C SER A 137 23.88 6.62 7.91
N MET A 138 25.21 6.68 8.04
CA MET A 138 25.99 7.89 7.75
C MET A 138 25.81 8.37 6.31
N ASP A 139 25.59 7.43 5.38
CA ASP A 139 25.37 7.75 3.97
C ASP A 139 23.98 8.33 3.73
N THR A 140 22.98 7.91 4.49
CA THR A 140 21.66 8.54 4.49
C THR A 140 21.75 10.01 4.88
N LEU A 141 22.48 10.32 5.96
CA LEU A 141 22.71 11.72 6.39
C LEU A 141 23.46 12.55 5.33
N ARG A 142 24.45 11.96 4.66
CA ARG A 142 25.16 12.62 3.55
C ARG A 142 24.21 12.91 2.38
N ASN A 143 23.37 11.93 2.02
CA ASN A 143 22.40 12.11 0.95
C ASN A 143 21.38 13.21 1.29
N TRP A 144 20.93 13.30 2.53
CA TRP A 144 20.05 14.38 2.98
C TRP A 144 20.73 15.75 2.89
N GLU A 145 22.02 15.85 3.28
CA GLU A 145 22.81 17.08 3.12
C GLU A 145 22.98 17.45 1.64
N MET A 146 23.33 16.48 0.78
CA MET A 146 23.49 16.70 -0.66
C MET A 146 22.20 17.11 -1.36
N ASN A 147 21.06 16.60 -0.93
CA ASN A 147 19.74 16.92 -1.48
C ASN A 147 19.09 18.16 -0.83
N GLY A 148 19.81 18.88 0.03
CA GLY A 148 19.32 20.09 0.67
C GLY A 148 18.24 19.86 1.75
N LEU A 149 18.03 18.62 2.18
CA LEU A 149 17.09 18.28 3.27
C LEU A 149 17.66 18.65 4.65
N LEU A 150 18.98 18.76 4.76
CA LEU A 150 19.70 19.19 5.96
C LEU A 150 20.74 20.26 5.59
N THR A 151 20.85 21.28 6.43
CA THR A 151 21.94 22.26 6.34
C THR A 151 22.85 22.11 7.55
N VAL A 152 24.10 21.71 7.33
CA VAL A 152 25.10 21.55 8.39
C VAL A 152 26.10 22.68 8.31
N LYS A 153 26.18 23.51 9.36
CA LYS A 153 27.23 24.52 9.46
C LYS A 153 28.56 23.79 9.70
N ARG A 154 29.50 23.94 8.78
CA ARG A 154 30.91 23.53 8.97
C ARG A 154 31.61 24.57 9.81
N LYS A 155 32.25 24.15 10.90
CA LYS A 155 33.23 25.01 11.62
C LYS A 155 34.53 25.03 10.88
#